data_db0f02539748b40193a0a7434c49b530
#
_entry.id   db0f02539748b40193a0a7434c49b530
#
_cell.length_a   1.000
_cell.length_b   1.000
_cell.length_c   1.000
_cell.angle_alpha   90.00
_cell.angle_beta   90.00
_cell.angle_gamma   90.00
#
_symmetry.space_group_name_H-M   'P 1'
#
loop_
_entity.id
_entity.type
_entity.pdbx_description
1 polymer ?
#
loop_
_entity_poly.entity_id
_entity_poly.type
_entity_poly.pdbx_seq_one_letter_code
_entity_poly.pdbx_strand_id
1 'polypeptide(L)'
;MADKKEPAEGWPVINGDYVVGDPESPVAATTLASHIEQIAVDAGAAISGPCKTENLGIEKMIANLISNPNIRFLVLCGSEVQGHITGQSIEALHANGVDEKRKIVDATGAIPFIENIPDEGIERFQQQLEIVSIIDTEDAGQIQAKVKECIEKDPGAFEEEAMIIKVEEKKNTLWKNEKTAELEA
;
A
#
# COMPACT_ATOMS: atom_id res chain seq x y z
N MET A 1 -0.38 -26.23 5.93
CA MET A 1 -0.96 -25.09 5.18
C MET A 1 -1.22 -23.91 6.11
N ALA A 2 -0.91 -22.72 5.65
CA ALA A 2 -1.16 -21.52 6.44
C ALA A 2 -2.67 -21.23 6.53
N ASP A 3 -3.12 -20.79 7.70
CA ASP A 3 -4.52 -20.41 7.91
C ASP A 3 -4.85 -19.12 7.16
N LYS A 4 -6.02 -19.07 6.55
CA LYS A 4 -6.49 -17.93 5.78
C LYS A 4 -7.76 -17.33 6.39
N LYS A 5 -7.99 -16.05 6.11
CA LYS A 5 -9.19 -15.34 6.53
C LYS A 5 -9.87 -14.70 5.33
N GLU A 6 -11.14 -14.38 5.48
CA GLU A 6 -11.87 -13.67 4.44
C GLU A 6 -11.38 -12.22 4.36
N PRO A 7 -11.02 -11.74 3.16
CA PRO A 7 -10.84 -10.30 2.97
C PRO A 7 -12.15 -9.54 3.18
N ALA A 8 -12.08 -8.22 3.32
CA ALA A 8 -13.27 -7.39 3.38
C ALA A 8 -14.15 -7.63 2.14
N GLU A 9 -15.47 -7.54 2.32
CA GLU A 9 -16.41 -7.72 1.22
C GLU A 9 -16.10 -6.73 0.09
N GLY A 10 -16.03 -7.25 -1.13
CA GLY A 10 -15.68 -6.43 -2.31
C GLY A 10 -14.23 -6.03 -2.41
N TRP A 11 -13.35 -6.69 -1.66
CA TRP A 11 -11.91 -6.40 -1.70
C TRP A 11 -11.35 -6.51 -3.12
N PRO A 12 -10.45 -5.58 -3.55
CA PRO A 12 -9.93 -4.40 -2.86
C PRO A 12 -10.98 -3.30 -2.65
N VAL A 13 -10.87 -2.57 -1.54
CA VAL A 13 -11.88 -1.61 -1.11
C VAL A 13 -11.76 -0.22 -1.74
N ILE A 14 -10.57 0.12 -2.25
CA ILE A 14 -10.28 1.41 -2.90
C ILE A 14 -9.86 1.14 -4.35
N ASN A 15 -10.44 1.86 -5.30
CA ASN A 15 -10.06 1.75 -6.71
C ASN A 15 -8.67 2.33 -6.98
N GLY A 16 -7.98 1.78 -7.96
CA GLY A 16 -6.65 2.24 -8.37
C GLY A 16 -6.15 1.49 -9.60
N ASP A 17 -4.91 1.77 -9.99
CA ASP A 17 -4.27 1.20 -11.18
C ASP A 17 -3.56 -0.14 -10.92
N TYR A 18 -4.03 -0.88 -9.94
CA TYR A 18 -3.48 -2.18 -9.58
C TYR A 18 -4.12 -3.32 -10.37
N VAL A 19 -3.43 -4.47 -10.36
CA VAL A 19 -4.00 -5.74 -10.82
C VAL A 19 -4.13 -6.67 -9.61
N VAL A 20 -5.18 -7.50 -9.63
CA VAL A 20 -5.52 -8.40 -8.53
C VAL A 20 -5.22 -9.83 -8.95
N GLY A 21 -4.60 -10.59 -8.05
CA GLY A 21 -4.33 -12.00 -8.22
C GLY A 21 -5.11 -12.85 -7.21
N ASP A 22 -4.42 -13.74 -6.53
CA ASP A 22 -5.02 -14.64 -5.53
C ASP A 22 -5.23 -13.91 -4.20
N PRO A 23 -6.49 -13.70 -3.74
CA PRO A 23 -6.74 -13.00 -2.47
C PRO A 23 -6.26 -13.77 -1.23
N GLU A 24 -5.91 -15.03 -1.36
CA GLU A 24 -5.32 -15.81 -0.26
C GLU A 24 -3.80 -15.75 -0.23
N SER A 25 -3.17 -15.11 -1.23
CA SER A 25 -1.71 -14.96 -1.26
C SER A 25 -1.23 -14.05 -0.12
N PRO A 26 -0.09 -14.38 0.50
CA PRO A 26 0.47 -13.53 1.55
C PRO A 26 1.23 -12.31 1.02
N VAL A 27 1.33 -12.13 -0.30
CA VAL A 27 2.20 -11.11 -0.89
C VAL A 27 1.41 -10.04 -1.63
N ALA A 28 1.71 -8.79 -1.32
CA ALA A 28 1.36 -7.64 -2.14
C ALA A 28 2.65 -7.01 -2.67
N ALA A 29 2.56 -6.30 -3.77
CA ALA A 29 3.70 -5.58 -4.33
C ALA A 29 3.29 -4.18 -4.76
N THR A 30 4.19 -3.22 -4.62
CA THR A 30 4.08 -1.95 -5.31
C THR A 30 5.27 -1.77 -6.23
N THR A 31 4.97 -1.32 -7.44
CA THR A 31 5.97 -1.09 -8.48
C THR A 31 6.41 0.37 -8.55
N LEU A 32 5.97 1.17 -7.60
CA LEU A 32 6.30 2.59 -7.44
C LEU A 32 6.00 3.37 -8.71
N ALA A 33 7.02 3.91 -9.40
CA ALA A 33 6.82 4.67 -10.63
C ALA A 33 6.66 3.81 -11.88
N SER A 34 6.99 2.52 -11.79
CA SER A 34 7.02 1.63 -12.95
C SER A 34 5.66 1.00 -13.25
N HIS A 35 5.36 0.76 -14.52
CA HIS A 35 4.13 0.11 -14.97
C HIS A 35 4.41 -1.37 -15.30
N ILE A 36 4.80 -2.13 -14.28
CA ILE A 36 5.16 -3.55 -14.39
C ILE A 36 4.39 -4.41 -13.38
N GLU A 37 3.19 -3.98 -13.01
CA GLU A 37 2.37 -4.59 -11.95
C GLU A 37 2.03 -6.05 -12.20
N GLN A 38 1.92 -6.48 -13.45
CA GLN A 38 1.56 -7.85 -13.79
C GLN A 38 2.62 -8.87 -13.36
N ILE A 39 3.88 -8.46 -13.30
CA ILE A 39 5.01 -9.36 -12.97
C ILE A 39 4.79 -10.05 -11.62
N ALA A 40 4.45 -9.30 -10.59
CA ALA A 40 4.26 -9.85 -9.25
C ALA A 40 3.04 -10.76 -9.17
N VAL A 41 1.95 -10.38 -9.83
CA VAL A 41 0.72 -11.19 -9.86
C VAL A 41 0.96 -12.52 -10.59
N ASP A 42 1.74 -12.50 -11.67
CA ASP A 42 2.10 -13.73 -12.39
C ASP A 42 2.91 -14.69 -11.51
N ALA A 43 3.61 -14.17 -10.50
CA ALA A 43 4.36 -15.00 -9.54
C ALA A 43 3.52 -15.43 -8.34
N GLY A 44 2.26 -14.95 -8.23
CA GLY A 44 1.34 -15.35 -7.18
C GLY A 44 0.98 -14.28 -6.17
N ALA A 45 1.29 -13.00 -6.40
CA ALA A 45 0.88 -11.94 -5.50
C ALA A 45 -0.64 -11.73 -5.51
N ALA A 46 -1.20 -11.30 -4.39
CA ALA A 46 -2.62 -11.01 -4.25
C ALA A 46 -3.02 -9.73 -4.97
N ILE A 47 -2.12 -8.74 -5.00
CA ILE A 47 -2.35 -7.45 -5.60
C ILE A 47 -0.99 -6.80 -5.91
N SER A 48 -0.93 -6.04 -6.99
CA SER A 48 0.28 -5.31 -7.37
C SER A 48 -0.11 -4.06 -8.16
N GLY A 49 0.51 -2.94 -7.85
CA GLY A 49 0.24 -1.70 -8.56
C GLY A 49 1.24 -0.61 -8.27
N PRO A 50 1.19 0.48 -9.04
CA PRO A 50 2.06 1.63 -8.78
C PRO A 50 1.65 2.36 -7.52
N CYS A 51 2.58 3.11 -6.94
CA CYS A 51 2.30 4.02 -5.82
C CYS A 51 3.20 5.24 -6.02
N LYS A 52 2.61 6.32 -6.50
CA LYS A 52 3.37 7.47 -7.00
C LYS A 52 3.46 8.65 -6.05
N THR A 53 2.67 8.66 -4.98
CA THR A 53 2.67 9.76 -4.02
C THR A 53 2.88 9.26 -2.60
N GLU A 54 3.67 10.02 -1.83
CA GLU A 54 4.01 9.71 -0.44
C GLU A 54 2.93 10.14 0.56
N ASN A 55 1.77 10.49 0.06
CA ASN A 55 0.60 10.84 0.86
C ASN A 55 -0.61 10.01 0.43
N LEU A 56 -1.45 10.53 -0.46
CA LEU A 56 -2.70 9.86 -0.86
C LEU A 56 -2.48 8.48 -1.47
N GLY A 57 -1.43 8.30 -2.27
CA GLY A 57 -1.10 6.99 -2.84
C GLY A 57 -0.81 5.94 -1.77
N ILE A 58 -0.01 6.30 -0.77
CA ILE A 58 0.30 5.42 0.35
C ILE A 58 -0.97 5.11 1.15
N GLU A 59 -1.80 6.12 1.41
CA GLU A 59 -3.06 5.93 2.14
C GLU A 59 -3.98 4.92 1.45
N LYS A 60 -4.16 5.04 0.14
CA LYS A 60 -4.98 4.11 -0.64
C LYS A 60 -4.40 2.70 -0.61
N MET A 61 -3.09 2.58 -0.73
CA MET A 61 -2.40 1.30 -0.65
C MET A 61 -2.65 0.63 0.70
N ILE A 62 -2.43 1.35 1.80
CA ILE A 62 -2.64 0.83 3.15
C ILE A 62 -4.08 0.34 3.33
N ALA A 63 -5.06 1.13 2.89
CA ALA A 63 -6.47 0.75 3.01
C ALA A 63 -6.77 -0.59 2.33
N ASN A 64 -6.20 -0.83 1.17
CA ASN A 64 -6.37 -2.10 0.46
C ASN A 64 -5.61 -3.26 1.11
N LEU A 65 -4.44 -3.00 1.69
CA LEU A 65 -3.63 -4.06 2.31
C LEU A 65 -4.21 -4.53 3.64
N ILE A 66 -4.57 -3.61 4.53
CA ILE A 66 -5.08 -3.99 5.86
C ILE A 66 -6.51 -4.52 5.83
N SER A 67 -7.21 -4.36 4.71
CA SER A 67 -8.53 -4.96 4.50
C SER A 67 -8.47 -6.40 4.00
N ASN A 68 -7.26 -6.96 3.86
CA ASN A 68 -7.06 -8.37 3.55
C ASN A 68 -6.02 -8.97 4.51
N PRO A 69 -6.45 -9.65 5.58
CA PRO A 69 -5.53 -10.18 6.59
C PRO A 69 -4.54 -11.25 6.08
N ASN A 70 -4.80 -11.81 4.90
CA ASN A 70 -3.92 -12.81 4.31
C ASN A 70 -2.60 -12.20 3.84
N ILE A 71 -2.59 -10.90 3.53
CA ILE A 71 -1.40 -10.21 3.04
C ILE A 71 -0.46 -9.94 4.21
N ARG A 72 0.75 -10.51 4.16
CA ARG A 72 1.74 -10.44 5.23
C ARG A 72 3.06 -9.83 4.77
N PHE A 73 3.27 -9.66 3.46
CA PHE A 73 4.48 -9.09 2.88
C PHE A 73 4.12 -8.02 1.86
N LEU A 74 4.87 -6.93 1.89
CA LEU A 74 4.79 -5.89 0.86
C LEU A 74 6.16 -5.78 0.19
N VAL A 75 6.22 -6.19 -1.07
CA VAL A 75 7.43 -6.08 -1.88
C VAL A 75 7.45 -4.72 -2.56
N LEU A 76 8.51 -3.95 -2.33
CA LEU A 76 8.75 -2.66 -2.99
C LEU A 76 9.71 -2.91 -4.15
N CYS A 77 9.25 -2.69 -5.38
CA CYS A 77 10.07 -2.89 -6.59
C CYS A 77 9.78 -1.77 -7.58
N GLY A 78 10.37 -1.86 -8.77
CA GLY A 78 10.25 -0.80 -9.75
C GLY A 78 11.08 0.42 -9.40
N SER A 79 10.99 1.46 -10.20
CA SER A 79 11.77 2.69 -10.03
C SER A 79 11.20 3.57 -8.93
N GLU A 80 12.08 4.11 -8.10
CA GLU A 80 11.67 5.10 -7.09
C GLU A 80 11.05 6.33 -7.78
N VAL A 81 10.09 6.94 -7.11
CA VAL A 81 9.36 8.10 -7.63
C VAL A 81 10.17 9.37 -7.36
N GLN A 82 10.61 10.05 -8.42
CA GLN A 82 11.39 11.28 -8.30
C GLN A 82 10.57 12.38 -7.60
N GLY A 83 11.20 13.09 -6.69
CA GLY A 83 10.57 14.16 -5.91
C GLY A 83 9.68 13.66 -4.78
N HIS A 84 8.87 12.65 -5.02
CA HIS A 84 7.98 12.07 -4.00
C HIS A 84 8.69 11.05 -3.10
N ILE A 85 9.70 10.37 -3.60
CA ILE A 85 10.50 9.36 -2.86
C ILE A 85 9.57 8.39 -2.13
N THR A 86 8.59 7.86 -2.85
CA THR A 86 7.47 7.11 -2.28
C THR A 86 7.92 5.80 -1.63
N GLY A 87 8.86 5.08 -2.24
CA GLY A 87 9.36 3.82 -1.68
C GLY A 87 10.03 4.01 -0.33
N GLN A 88 10.91 4.98 -0.23
CA GLN A 88 11.55 5.33 1.04
C GLN A 88 10.52 5.80 2.07
N SER A 89 9.50 6.54 1.63
CA SER A 89 8.43 6.99 2.51
C SER A 89 7.62 5.82 3.08
N ILE A 90 7.35 4.79 2.28
CA ILE A 90 6.69 3.56 2.75
C ILE A 90 7.55 2.87 3.81
N GLU A 91 8.84 2.72 3.55
CA GLU A 91 9.77 2.12 4.51
C GLU A 91 9.81 2.92 5.82
N ALA A 92 9.89 4.25 5.72
CA ALA A 92 9.92 5.13 6.89
C ALA A 92 8.63 5.06 7.70
N LEU A 93 7.49 5.05 7.03
CA LEU A 93 6.18 4.92 7.70
C LEU A 93 6.07 3.59 8.45
N HIS A 94 6.49 2.51 7.82
CA HIS A 94 6.44 1.20 8.45
C HIS A 94 7.37 1.11 9.66
N ALA A 95 8.55 1.69 9.57
CA ALA A 95 9.55 1.65 10.64
C ALA A 95 9.24 2.62 11.79
N ASN A 96 8.77 3.82 11.48
CA ASN A 96 8.73 4.94 12.43
C ASN A 96 7.33 5.51 12.69
N GLY A 97 6.35 5.26 11.82
CA GLY A 97 5.02 5.86 11.94
C GLY A 97 5.03 7.34 11.58
N VAL A 98 4.09 8.08 12.16
CA VAL A 98 3.92 9.53 11.93
C VAL A 98 4.13 10.30 13.23
N ASP A 99 4.47 11.57 13.10
CA ASP A 99 4.56 12.48 14.26
C ASP A 99 3.18 13.09 14.58
N GLU A 100 3.13 14.01 15.52
CA GLU A 100 1.90 14.68 15.98
C GLU A 100 1.22 15.51 14.89
N LYS A 101 1.97 15.90 13.85
CA LYS A 101 1.45 16.65 12.70
C LYS A 101 1.07 15.73 11.54
N ARG A 102 1.10 14.43 11.74
CA ARG A 102 0.80 13.41 10.73
C ARG A 102 1.87 13.30 9.64
N LYS A 103 3.06 13.85 9.88
CA LYS A 103 4.20 13.71 8.97
C LYS A 103 4.90 12.37 9.23
N ILE A 104 5.25 11.67 8.15
CA ILE A 104 6.01 10.41 8.24
C ILE A 104 7.41 10.73 8.77
N VAL A 105 7.78 10.11 9.88
CA VAL A 105 9.09 10.33 10.52
C VAL A 105 10.19 9.77 9.63
N ASP A 106 11.18 10.61 9.31
CA ASP A 106 12.34 10.29 8.46
C ASP A 106 12.03 10.10 6.97
N ALA A 107 10.82 10.41 6.50
CA ALA A 107 10.55 10.42 5.06
C ALA A 107 11.16 11.67 4.41
N THR A 108 11.72 11.48 3.21
CA THR A 108 12.42 12.53 2.46
C THR A 108 11.65 13.06 1.24
N GLY A 109 10.44 12.54 1.01
CA GLY A 109 9.58 13.04 -0.06
C GLY A 109 9.07 14.45 0.21
N ALA A 110 8.48 15.06 -0.83
CA ALA A 110 8.07 16.47 -0.78
C ALA A 110 6.90 16.74 0.18
N ILE A 111 5.92 15.82 0.25
CA ILE A 111 4.70 16.01 1.06
C ILE A 111 4.36 14.71 1.79
N PRO A 112 5.19 14.28 2.76
CA PRO A 112 5.03 12.96 3.39
C PRO A 112 4.08 12.99 4.59
N PHE A 113 2.82 13.37 4.35
CA PHE A 113 1.79 13.46 5.38
C PHE A 113 0.70 12.40 5.17
N ILE A 114 0.38 11.66 6.23
CA ILE A 114 -0.68 10.64 6.24
C ILE A 114 -1.82 11.19 7.06
N GLU A 115 -2.77 11.84 6.40
CA GLU A 115 -3.86 12.55 7.06
C GLU A 115 -5.13 11.73 7.29
N ASN A 116 -5.39 10.75 6.43
CA ASN A 116 -6.68 10.04 6.41
C ASN A 116 -6.62 8.62 6.98
N ILE A 117 -5.44 8.13 7.34
CA ILE A 117 -5.31 6.82 8.00
C ILE A 117 -5.17 7.08 9.50
N PRO A 118 -6.10 6.59 10.34
CA PRO A 118 -6.00 6.77 11.78
C PRO A 118 -4.80 5.98 12.35
N ASP A 119 -4.41 6.30 13.58
CA ASP A 119 -3.26 5.67 14.22
C ASP A 119 -3.37 4.16 14.27
N GLU A 120 -4.55 3.61 14.56
CA GLU A 120 -4.79 2.16 14.57
C GLU A 120 -4.59 1.53 13.19
N GLY A 121 -4.86 2.26 12.11
CA GLY A 121 -4.60 1.79 10.74
C GLY A 121 -3.12 1.73 10.43
N ILE A 122 -2.36 2.73 10.88
CA ILE A 122 -0.90 2.75 10.73
C ILE A 122 -0.27 1.62 11.55
N GLU A 123 -0.71 1.43 12.78
CA GLU A 123 -0.25 0.33 13.63
C GLU A 123 -0.56 -1.03 13.00
N ARG A 124 -1.76 -1.19 12.44
CA ARG A 124 -2.14 -2.42 11.75
C ARG A 124 -1.22 -2.69 10.56
N PHE A 125 -0.91 -1.67 9.78
CA PHE A 125 0.04 -1.77 8.67
C PHE A 125 1.41 -2.25 9.16
N GLN A 126 1.90 -1.66 10.25
CA GLN A 126 3.20 -2.02 10.83
C GLN A 126 3.23 -3.44 11.38
N GLN A 127 2.14 -3.90 11.99
CA GLN A 127 2.07 -5.22 12.63
C GLN A 127 1.77 -6.33 11.62
N GLN A 128 0.88 -6.08 10.67
CA GLN A 128 0.44 -7.08 9.72
C GLN A 128 1.52 -7.39 8.66
N LEU A 129 2.25 -6.38 8.21
CA LEU A 129 3.12 -6.51 7.05
C LEU A 129 4.61 -6.47 7.39
N GLU A 130 5.38 -7.26 6.65
CA GLU A 130 6.83 -7.13 6.57
C GLU A 130 7.16 -6.47 5.24
N ILE A 131 8.04 -5.47 5.27
CA ILE A 131 8.47 -4.76 4.06
C ILE A 131 9.68 -5.50 3.47
N VAL A 132 9.61 -5.81 2.18
CA VAL A 132 10.69 -6.45 1.44
C VAL A 132 11.09 -5.52 0.31
N SER A 133 12.20 -4.80 0.50
CA SER A 133 12.59 -3.76 -0.44
C SER A 133 13.59 -4.24 -1.46
N ILE A 134 13.21 -4.13 -2.73
CA ILE A 134 14.09 -4.22 -3.88
C ILE A 134 13.83 -3.02 -4.81
N ILE A 135 13.75 -1.84 -4.20
CA ILE A 135 13.53 -0.58 -4.94
C ILE A 135 14.58 -0.42 -6.04
N ASP A 136 14.17 0.16 -7.17
CA ASP A 136 14.96 0.34 -8.39
C ASP A 136 15.23 -0.97 -9.17
N THR A 137 14.52 -2.04 -8.81
CA THR A 137 14.57 -3.32 -9.54
C THR A 137 13.35 -3.42 -10.45
N GLU A 138 13.57 -3.54 -11.75
CA GLU A 138 12.52 -3.77 -12.74
C GLU A 138 12.62 -5.15 -13.40
N ASP A 139 13.66 -5.92 -13.07
CA ASP A 139 13.89 -7.25 -13.65
C ASP A 139 12.81 -8.23 -13.21
N ALA A 140 12.09 -8.79 -14.20
CA ALA A 140 11.00 -9.73 -13.94
C ALA A 140 11.44 -10.96 -13.12
N GLY A 141 12.59 -11.52 -13.45
CA GLY A 141 13.13 -12.69 -12.76
C GLY A 141 13.39 -12.44 -11.28
N GLN A 142 13.99 -11.28 -10.96
CA GLN A 142 14.29 -10.90 -9.58
C GLN A 142 13.01 -10.64 -8.78
N ILE A 143 12.05 -9.93 -9.38
CA ILE A 143 10.77 -9.62 -8.74
C ILE A 143 10.00 -10.90 -8.46
N GLN A 144 9.89 -11.78 -9.44
CA GLN A 144 9.18 -13.06 -9.28
C GLN A 144 9.84 -13.96 -8.25
N ALA A 145 11.17 -14.02 -8.24
CA ALA A 145 11.91 -14.80 -7.24
C ALA A 145 11.62 -14.31 -5.82
N LYS A 146 11.57 -12.98 -5.64
CA LYS A 146 11.28 -12.38 -4.33
C LYS A 146 9.85 -12.66 -3.88
N VAL A 147 8.88 -12.57 -4.79
CA VAL A 147 7.47 -12.90 -4.50
C VAL A 147 7.35 -14.36 -4.07
N LYS A 148 7.96 -15.27 -4.81
CA LYS A 148 7.94 -16.72 -4.50
C LYS A 148 8.58 -17.04 -3.16
N GLU A 149 9.70 -16.38 -2.85
CA GLU A 149 10.38 -16.51 -1.55
C GLU A 149 9.43 -16.12 -0.41
N CYS A 150 8.70 -15.03 -0.55
CA CYS A 150 7.74 -14.59 0.45
C CYS A 150 6.57 -15.57 0.58
N ILE A 151 6.06 -16.10 -0.52
CA ILE A 151 4.99 -17.12 -0.50
C ILE A 151 5.43 -18.34 0.30
N GLU A 152 6.65 -18.78 0.13
CA GLU A 152 7.21 -19.93 0.87
C GLU A 152 7.29 -19.68 2.37
N LYS A 153 7.40 -18.43 2.78
CA LYS A 153 7.47 -18.01 4.18
C LYS A 153 6.11 -17.64 4.78
N ASP A 154 5.02 -17.91 4.09
CA ASP A 154 3.67 -17.52 4.51
C ASP A 154 3.38 -17.90 5.96
N PRO A 155 3.21 -16.92 6.87
CA PRO A 155 2.93 -17.20 8.28
C PRO A 155 1.44 -17.46 8.57
N GLY A 156 0.60 -17.44 7.54
CA GLY A 156 -0.85 -17.43 7.70
C GLY A 156 -1.41 -16.03 7.86
N ALA A 157 -2.73 -15.92 7.85
CA ALA A 157 -3.41 -14.64 8.00
C ALA A 157 -3.06 -13.97 9.33
N PHE A 158 -3.08 -12.65 9.34
CA PHE A 158 -2.94 -11.88 10.58
C PHE A 158 -4.03 -12.29 11.56
N GLU A 159 -3.74 -12.23 12.87
CA GLU A 159 -4.64 -12.72 13.92
C GLU A 159 -5.97 -11.97 14.03
N GLU A 160 -6.01 -10.73 13.56
CA GLU A 160 -7.22 -9.89 13.55
C GLU A 160 -7.93 -9.92 12.20
N GLU A 161 -9.24 -9.67 12.22
CA GLU A 161 -10.05 -9.59 11.02
C GLU A 161 -9.67 -8.41 10.12
N ALA A 162 -10.21 -8.38 8.90
CA ALA A 162 -10.00 -7.28 7.96
C ALA A 162 -10.33 -5.93 8.62
N MET A 163 -9.44 -4.96 8.46
CA MET A 163 -9.69 -3.60 8.92
C MET A 163 -10.08 -2.73 7.72
N ILE A 164 -11.24 -2.10 7.80
CA ILE A 164 -11.78 -1.29 6.72
C ILE A 164 -11.62 0.19 7.08
N ILE A 165 -10.89 0.92 6.24
CA ILE A 165 -10.69 2.36 6.38
C ILE A 165 -11.13 3.03 5.09
N LYS A 166 -11.93 4.10 5.23
CA LYS A 166 -12.34 4.91 4.08
C LYS A 166 -11.36 6.05 3.90
N VAL A 167 -10.71 6.10 2.75
CA VAL A 167 -9.80 7.20 2.40
C VAL A 167 -10.57 8.19 1.55
N GLU A 168 -10.81 9.38 2.10
CA GLU A 168 -11.47 10.46 1.40
C GLU A 168 -10.42 11.34 0.71
N GLU A 169 -10.70 11.71 -0.53
CA GLU A 169 -9.82 12.61 -1.28
C GLU A 169 -10.14 14.05 -0.88
N LYS A 170 -9.56 14.52 0.23
CA LYS A 170 -9.77 15.87 0.75
C LYS A 170 -9.60 16.96 -0.30
N LYS A 171 -8.63 16.77 -1.19
CA LYS A 171 -8.36 17.72 -2.27
C LYS A 171 -9.55 17.90 -3.20
N ASN A 172 -10.24 16.82 -3.54
CA ASN A 172 -11.45 16.86 -4.37
C ASN A 172 -12.63 17.47 -3.61
N THR A 173 -12.73 17.17 -2.32
CA THR A 173 -13.77 17.71 -1.46
C THR A 173 -13.65 19.23 -1.32
N LEU A 174 -12.45 19.73 -1.07
CA LEU A 174 -12.17 21.17 -0.99
C LEU A 174 -12.50 21.89 -2.30
N TRP A 175 -12.09 21.31 -3.41
CA TRP A 175 -12.36 21.85 -4.73
C TRP A 175 -13.86 21.90 -5.03
N LYS A 176 -14.60 20.87 -4.68
CA LYS A 176 -16.06 20.84 -4.83
C LYS A 176 -16.74 21.91 -3.96
N ASN A 177 -16.29 22.09 -2.74
CA ASN A 177 -16.83 23.08 -1.82
C ASN A 177 -16.58 24.49 -2.33
N GLU A 178 -15.40 24.77 -2.83
CA GLU A 178 -15.07 26.07 -3.43
C GLU A 178 -15.92 26.37 -4.64
N LYS A 179 -16.09 25.42 -5.56
CA LYS A 179 -16.94 25.58 -6.72
C LYS A 179 -18.40 25.78 -6.36
N THR A 180 -18.89 25.04 -5.39
CA THR A 180 -20.27 25.18 -4.92
C THR A 180 -20.47 26.56 -4.30
N ALA A 181 -19.53 27.02 -3.51
CA ALA A 181 -19.58 28.37 -2.92
C ALA A 181 -19.58 29.46 -3.99
N GLU A 182 -18.74 29.33 -5.02
CA GLU A 182 -18.69 30.25 -6.15
C GLU A 182 -20.02 30.28 -6.94
N LEU A 183 -20.64 29.11 -7.13
CA LEU A 183 -21.90 28.99 -7.85
C LEU A 183 -23.09 29.53 -7.06
N GLU A 184 -23.03 29.50 -5.73
CA GLU A 184 -24.06 30.01 -4.84
C GLU A 184 -23.94 31.52 -4.60
N ALA A 185 -22.77 32.07 -4.88
CA ALA A 185 -22.54 33.51 -4.76
C ALA A 185 -23.03 34.24 -6.01
#